data_825e9181bf4d67d53f0450ccabda1ca8
#
_entry.id   825e9181bf4d67d53f0450ccabda1ca8
#
_cell.length_a   1.000
_cell.length_b   1.000
_cell.length_c   1.000
_cell.angle_alpha   90.00
_cell.angle_beta   90.00
_cell.angle_gamma   90.00
#
_symmetry.space_group_name_H-M   'P 1'
#
loop_
_entity.id
_entity.type
_entity.pdbx_description
1 polymer ?
#
loop_
_entity_poly.entity_id
_entity_poly.type
_entity_poly.pdbx_seq_one_letter_code
_entity_poly.pdbx_strand_id
1 'polypeptide(L)'
;MAIKKYKATKDNTITNAFKLDLNTRATGSNMGASDILEVFSIYGQQTTSSAELSRVLLEFPISNISSDRTAGTIPASGSVNFYLRVHNARHSEQLPNNFTVNVMAVSQSWQEGIGLDMESYEDETKESIEGSNWTNREKATAWAKAGGEYHSSSYVAGKTMPNYT
;
A
#
# COMPACT_ATOMS: atom_id res chain seq x y z
N MET A 1 -26.34 -12.76 10.84
CA MET A 1 -24.97 -12.83 10.27
C MET A 1 -24.09 -11.97 11.14
N ALA A 2 -23.01 -12.52 11.72
CA ALA A 2 -22.09 -11.74 12.54
C ALA A 2 -21.03 -11.09 11.65
N ILE A 3 -20.73 -9.82 11.88
CA ILE A 3 -19.65 -9.08 11.20
C ILE A 3 -18.56 -8.82 12.23
N LYS A 4 -17.36 -9.29 11.97
CA LYS A 4 -16.15 -8.94 12.73
C LYS A 4 -15.35 -7.92 11.94
N LYS A 5 -14.81 -6.92 12.62
CA LYS A 5 -13.99 -5.86 12.01
C LYS A 5 -12.57 -5.93 12.56
N TYR A 6 -11.60 -5.83 11.70
CA TYR A 6 -10.19 -5.66 12.03
C TYR A 6 -9.72 -4.34 11.44
N LYS A 7 -8.93 -3.59 12.20
CA LYS A 7 -8.29 -2.37 11.72
C LYS A 7 -6.89 -2.73 11.25
N ALA A 8 -6.39 -2.00 10.27
CA ALA A 8 -4.98 -2.04 9.92
C ALA A 8 -4.13 -1.66 11.13
N THR A 9 -3.00 -2.30 11.28
CA THR A 9 -2.02 -2.06 12.36
C THR A 9 -0.83 -1.26 11.88
N LYS A 10 -0.61 -1.24 10.56
CA LYS A 10 0.37 -0.40 9.88
C LYS A 10 -0.19 0.00 8.52
N ASP A 11 0.17 1.18 8.09
CA ASP A 11 -0.10 1.68 6.77
C ASP A 11 1.02 2.60 6.29
N ASN A 12 1.21 2.68 4.98
CA ASN A 12 2.17 3.57 4.37
C ASN A 12 1.84 3.73 2.89
N THR A 13 2.10 4.91 2.34
CA THR A 13 2.14 5.14 0.90
C THR A 13 3.59 5.18 0.43
N ILE A 14 3.93 4.39 -0.58
CA ILE A 14 5.24 4.39 -1.23
C ILE A 14 5.10 4.84 -2.68
N THR A 15 6.04 5.61 -3.19
CA THR A 15 5.93 6.21 -4.52
C THR A 15 7.26 6.27 -5.26
N ASN A 16 7.17 6.31 -6.59
CA ASN A 16 8.26 6.67 -7.49
C ASN A 16 8.00 8.00 -8.23
N ALA A 17 7.10 8.82 -7.73
CA ALA A 17 6.82 10.14 -8.28
C ALA A 17 8.08 11.00 -8.37
N PHE A 18 8.03 12.02 -9.22
CA PHE A 18 9.08 13.03 -9.24
C PHE A 18 8.86 14.04 -8.12
N LYS A 19 9.95 14.52 -7.54
CA LYS A 19 9.94 15.70 -6.68
C LYS A 19 9.57 16.95 -7.50
N LEU A 20 9.35 18.06 -6.82
CA LEU A 20 8.98 19.33 -7.47
C LEU A 20 9.97 19.82 -8.54
N ASP A 21 11.22 19.35 -8.47
CA ASP A 21 12.24 19.64 -9.48
C ASP A 21 12.02 18.91 -10.82
N LEU A 22 11.07 17.97 -10.88
CA LEU A 22 10.77 17.10 -12.01
C LEU A 22 11.99 16.35 -12.58
N ASN A 23 13.04 16.24 -11.79
CA ASN A 23 14.30 15.61 -12.18
C ASN A 23 14.67 14.44 -11.23
N THR A 24 14.38 14.61 -9.95
CA THR A 24 14.68 13.62 -8.91
C THR A 24 13.44 12.84 -8.54
N ARG A 25 13.55 11.51 -8.48
CA ARG A 25 12.44 10.66 -8.03
C ARG A 25 12.42 10.53 -6.51
N ALA A 26 11.23 10.58 -5.94
CA ALA A 26 10.96 10.48 -4.51
C ALA A 26 10.94 9.02 -4.01
N THR A 27 11.79 8.17 -4.54
CA THR A 27 11.79 6.73 -4.22
C THR A 27 12.20 6.40 -2.78
N GLY A 28 12.78 7.38 -2.07
CA GLY A 28 13.13 7.28 -0.66
C GLY A 28 12.04 7.76 0.30
N SER A 29 10.98 8.38 -0.20
CA SER A 29 9.94 9.00 0.64
C SER A 29 9.13 7.98 1.41
N ASN A 30 8.80 8.34 2.66
CA ASN A 30 8.00 7.56 3.58
C ASN A 30 6.82 8.41 4.08
N MET A 31 5.65 7.81 4.16
CA MET A 31 4.40 8.45 4.54
C MET A 31 3.68 7.65 5.64
N GLY A 32 4.44 6.90 6.44
CA GLY A 32 3.89 5.99 7.45
C GLY A 32 3.22 6.68 8.64
N ALA A 33 3.42 7.99 8.84
CA ALA A 33 2.70 8.77 9.84
C ALA A 33 1.64 9.71 9.23
N SER A 34 1.39 9.62 7.92
CA SER A 34 0.36 10.41 7.26
C SER A 34 -1.04 9.90 7.60
N ASP A 35 -1.97 10.81 7.84
CA ASP A 35 -3.39 10.50 8.08
C ASP A 35 -4.14 10.05 6.83
N ILE A 36 -3.54 10.22 5.65
CA ILE A 36 -4.17 9.96 4.35
C ILE A 36 -3.27 9.04 3.53
N LEU A 37 -3.87 8.06 2.89
CA LEU A 37 -3.21 7.17 1.94
C LEU A 37 -3.54 7.60 0.52
N GLU A 38 -2.53 7.70 -0.34
CA GLU A 38 -2.70 8.11 -1.72
C GLU A 38 -2.44 6.98 -2.71
N VAL A 39 -3.39 6.82 -3.63
CA VAL A 39 -3.24 5.91 -4.78
C VAL A 39 -3.36 6.72 -6.05
N PHE A 40 -2.29 6.79 -6.80
CA PHE A 40 -2.27 7.47 -8.09
C PHE A 40 -1.44 6.74 -9.15
N SER A 41 -1.71 7.12 -10.39
CA SER A 41 -0.92 6.74 -11.57
C SER A 41 -0.90 7.95 -12.50
N ILE A 42 0.26 8.54 -12.68
CA ILE A 42 0.46 9.75 -13.48
C ILE A 42 1.39 9.39 -14.64
N TYR A 43 1.06 9.87 -15.84
CA TYR A 43 1.84 9.65 -17.04
C TYR A 43 2.20 10.98 -17.70
N GLY A 44 3.40 11.04 -18.23
CA GLY A 44 3.84 12.13 -19.08
C GLY A 44 4.18 13.43 -18.37
N GLN A 45 4.36 13.42 -17.05
CA GLN A 45 4.65 14.65 -16.30
C GLN A 45 6.02 15.24 -16.66
N GLN A 46 7.05 14.40 -16.74
CA GLN A 46 8.41 14.84 -17.06
C GLN A 46 8.73 14.60 -18.55
N THR A 47 8.35 13.44 -19.07
CA THR A 47 8.46 13.08 -20.50
C THR A 47 7.24 12.30 -20.93
N THR A 48 6.97 12.19 -22.24
CA THR A 48 5.81 11.46 -22.77
C THR A 48 5.77 9.97 -22.39
N SER A 49 6.89 9.42 -21.92
CA SER A 49 6.99 8.02 -21.47
C SER A 49 7.17 7.88 -19.97
N SER A 50 7.22 8.98 -19.20
CA SER A 50 7.35 8.89 -17.75
C SER A 50 6.09 8.33 -17.12
N ALA A 51 6.26 7.42 -16.16
CA ALA A 51 5.19 6.89 -15.34
C ALA A 51 5.55 7.08 -13.86
N GLU A 52 4.58 7.59 -13.11
CA GLU A 52 4.66 7.83 -11.67
C GLU A 52 3.54 7.08 -10.99
N LEU A 53 3.89 6.30 -10.02
CA LEU A 53 2.98 5.40 -9.34
C LEU A 53 3.08 5.58 -7.84
N SER A 54 1.96 5.45 -7.16
CA SER A 54 1.95 5.18 -5.74
C SER A 54 1.38 3.79 -5.45
N ARG A 55 1.74 3.25 -4.30
CA ARG A 55 1.18 2.02 -3.75
C ARG A 55 0.95 2.19 -2.27
N VAL A 56 -0.19 1.70 -1.82
CA VAL A 56 -0.54 1.67 -0.41
C VAL A 56 -0.18 0.31 0.16
N LEU A 57 0.57 0.31 1.25
CA LEU A 57 0.87 -0.87 2.05
C LEU A 57 -0.07 -0.87 3.26
N LEU A 58 -0.70 -2.00 3.54
CA LEU A 58 -1.57 -2.19 4.70
C LEU A 58 -1.22 -3.50 5.39
N GLU A 59 -1.10 -3.48 6.71
CA GLU A 59 -0.94 -4.68 7.53
C GLU A 59 -2.14 -4.85 8.44
N PHE A 60 -2.72 -6.04 8.47
CA PHE A 60 -3.82 -6.42 9.36
C PHE A 60 -3.35 -7.44 10.39
N PRO A 61 -3.99 -7.50 11.58
CA PRO A 61 -3.60 -8.40 12.66
C PRO A 61 -3.99 -9.86 12.37
N ILE A 62 -3.22 -10.53 11.50
CA ILE A 62 -3.48 -11.92 11.07
C ILE A 62 -3.52 -12.89 12.25
N SER A 63 -2.71 -12.67 13.29
CA SER A 63 -2.74 -13.47 14.51
C SER A 63 -4.11 -13.41 15.20
N ASN A 64 -4.73 -12.23 15.25
CA ASN A 64 -6.06 -12.05 15.83
C ASN A 64 -7.14 -12.76 15.00
N ILE A 65 -7.03 -12.71 13.68
CA ILE A 65 -7.93 -13.44 12.77
C ILE A 65 -7.80 -14.94 12.99
N SER A 66 -6.57 -15.43 13.16
CA SER A 66 -6.30 -16.85 13.45
C SER A 66 -6.88 -17.27 14.81
N SER A 67 -6.68 -16.45 15.83
CA SER A 67 -7.22 -16.70 17.18
C SER A 67 -8.75 -16.70 17.19
N ASP A 68 -9.37 -15.74 16.54
CA ASP A 68 -10.84 -15.67 16.42
C ASP A 68 -11.42 -16.88 15.67
N ARG A 69 -10.68 -17.40 14.70
CA ARG A 69 -11.05 -18.62 13.99
C ARG A 69 -10.96 -19.86 14.90
N THR A 70 -9.89 -19.98 15.67
CA THR A 70 -9.70 -21.07 16.64
C THR A 70 -10.76 -21.03 17.74
N ALA A 71 -11.12 -19.83 18.18
CA ALA A 71 -12.17 -19.64 19.21
C ALA A 71 -13.60 -19.81 18.66
N GLY A 72 -13.77 -20.03 17.34
CA GLY A 72 -15.09 -20.13 16.73
C GLY A 72 -15.85 -18.81 16.61
N THR A 73 -15.20 -17.67 16.90
CA THR A 73 -15.81 -16.33 16.75
C THR A 73 -16.08 -16.00 15.28
N ILE A 74 -15.24 -16.49 14.38
CA ILE A 74 -15.48 -16.49 12.94
C ILE A 74 -15.43 -17.93 12.42
N PRO A 75 -16.21 -18.25 11.37
CA PRO A 75 -16.24 -19.59 10.80
C PRO A 75 -14.88 -20.03 10.24
N ALA A 76 -14.79 -21.34 9.99
CA ALA A 76 -13.64 -21.91 9.32
C ALA A 76 -13.42 -21.33 7.92
N SER A 77 -12.20 -21.48 7.41
CA SER A 77 -11.83 -21.07 6.05
C SER A 77 -12.79 -21.64 5.01
N GLY A 78 -13.17 -20.84 4.04
CA GLY A 78 -14.14 -21.20 2.99
C GLY A 78 -15.58 -20.78 3.29
N SER A 79 -15.91 -20.44 4.55
CA SER A 79 -17.25 -19.96 4.95
C SER A 79 -17.26 -18.48 5.31
N VAL A 80 -16.15 -17.76 5.06
CA VAL A 80 -15.97 -16.35 5.44
C VAL A 80 -15.56 -15.55 4.21
N ASN A 81 -16.24 -14.45 3.99
CA ASN A 81 -15.84 -13.44 3.03
C ASN A 81 -15.10 -12.32 3.75
N PHE A 82 -13.97 -11.90 3.19
CA PHE A 82 -13.19 -10.75 3.66
C PHE A 82 -13.41 -9.58 2.73
N TYR A 83 -13.66 -8.41 3.30
CA TYR A 83 -13.85 -7.18 2.56
C TYR A 83 -12.87 -6.14 3.07
N LEU A 84 -12.08 -5.56 2.17
CA LEU A 84 -11.33 -4.34 2.46
C LEU A 84 -12.30 -3.16 2.39
N ARG A 85 -12.40 -2.40 3.48
CA ARG A 85 -13.20 -1.20 3.53
C ARG A 85 -12.28 0.02 3.62
N VAL A 86 -12.30 0.85 2.62
CA VAL A 86 -11.62 2.13 2.57
C VAL A 86 -12.65 3.26 2.48
N HIS A 87 -12.27 4.44 2.89
CA HIS A 87 -13.08 5.63 2.79
C HIS A 87 -12.33 6.67 1.98
N ASN A 88 -13.03 7.33 1.07
CA ASN A 88 -12.45 8.45 0.36
C ASN A 88 -12.26 9.63 1.31
N ALA A 89 -11.04 10.17 1.39
CA ALA A 89 -10.77 11.38 2.13
C ALA A 89 -11.42 12.58 1.42
N ARG A 90 -11.74 13.62 2.19
CA ARG A 90 -12.25 14.85 1.61
C ARG A 90 -11.13 15.55 0.86
N HIS A 91 -11.34 15.85 -0.42
CA HIS A 91 -10.41 16.56 -1.28
C HIS A 91 -11.16 17.51 -2.23
N SER A 92 -10.44 18.44 -2.83
CA SER A 92 -10.95 19.39 -3.83
C SER A 92 -10.76 18.91 -5.26
N GLU A 93 -9.96 17.86 -5.45
CA GLU A 93 -9.58 17.36 -6.77
C GLU A 93 -10.69 16.56 -7.44
N GLN A 94 -10.72 16.59 -8.77
CA GLN A 94 -11.61 15.73 -9.55
C GLN A 94 -11.00 14.35 -9.69
N LEU A 95 -11.77 13.34 -9.26
CA LEU A 95 -11.36 11.94 -9.45
C LEU A 95 -11.81 11.43 -10.83
N PRO A 96 -11.06 10.51 -11.44
CA PRO A 96 -11.55 9.79 -12.61
C PRO A 96 -12.87 9.08 -12.30
N ASN A 97 -13.81 9.10 -13.23
CA ASN A 97 -15.09 8.42 -13.06
C ASN A 97 -14.94 6.89 -12.97
N ASN A 98 -13.91 6.35 -13.60
CA ASN A 98 -13.61 4.93 -13.60
C ASN A 98 -12.10 4.73 -13.39
N PHE A 99 -11.75 3.95 -12.37
CA PHE A 99 -10.38 3.50 -12.14
C PHE A 99 -10.39 2.10 -11.53
N THR A 100 -9.30 1.39 -11.67
CA THR A 100 -9.14 0.04 -11.11
C THR A 100 -8.03 0.06 -10.06
N VAL A 101 -8.34 -0.42 -8.87
CA VAL A 101 -7.35 -0.66 -7.81
C VAL A 101 -7.14 -2.17 -7.67
N ASN A 102 -5.89 -2.60 -7.75
CA ASN A 102 -5.53 -3.99 -7.53
C ASN A 102 -5.07 -4.20 -6.09
N VAL A 103 -5.65 -5.17 -5.40
CA VAL A 103 -5.24 -5.56 -4.04
C VAL A 103 -4.41 -6.84 -4.13
N MET A 104 -3.19 -6.82 -3.62
CA MET A 104 -2.23 -7.90 -3.74
C MET A 104 -1.64 -8.24 -2.36
N ALA A 105 -1.35 -9.53 -2.12
CA ALA A 105 -0.66 -9.92 -0.90
C ALA A 105 0.83 -9.55 -0.99
N VAL A 106 1.34 -8.79 -0.03
CA VAL A 106 2.77 -8.45 0.06
C VAL A 106 3.54 -9.69 0.52
N SER A 107 4.65 -9.98 -0.16
CA SER A 107 5.46 -11.19 0.09
C SER A 107 6.53 -11.03 1.17
N GLN A 108 6.81 -9.82 1.60
CA GLN A 108 7.88 -9.49 2.53
C GLN A 108 7.36 -8.62 3.68
N SER A 109 7.94 -8.78 4.88
CA SER A 109 7.70 -7.86 6.00
C SER A 109 8.22 -6.46 5.67
N TRP A 110 7.62 -5.45 6.28
CA TRP A 110 7.99 -4.06 6.04
C TRP A 110 7.78 -3.22 7.30
N GLN A 111 8.43 -2.07 7.35
CA GLN A 111 8.30 -1.08 8.42
C GLN A 111 7.44 0.09 7.95
N GLU A 112 6.58 0.57 8.83
CA GLU A 112 5.68 1.71 8.55
C GLU A 112 6.47 3.00 8.37
N GLY A 113 7.28 3.35 9.34
CA GLY A 113 8.01 4.61 9.35
C GLY A 113 7.21 5.75 10.01
N ILE A 114 7.78 6.94 9.94
CA ILE A 114 7.29 8.14 10.60
C ILE A 114 7.22 9.38 9.69
N GLY A 115 7.40 9.20 8.39
CA GLY A 115 7.31 10.28 7.42
C GLY A 115 5.87 10.77 7.24
N LEU A 116 5.71 12.06 7.03
CA LEU A 116 4.41 12.75 6.91
C LEU A 116 4.18 13.35 5.52
N ASP A 117 5.26 13.56 4.77
CA ASP A 117 5.23 14.44 3.63
C ASP A 117 4.76 13.76 2.35
N MET A 118 3.60 14.15 1.89
CA MET A 118 3.00 13.72 0.63
C MET A 118 3.16 14.75 -0.50
N GLU A 119 3.48 16.02 -0.18
CA GLU A 119 3.52 17.09 -1.19
C GLU A 119 4.92 17.31 -1.78
N SER A 120 5.93 17.37 -0.93
CA SER A 120 7.31 17.70 -1.35
C SER A 120 8.24 16.50 -1.40
N TYR A 121 7.82 15.37 -0.80
CA TYR A 121 8.60 14.13 -0.69
C TYR A 121 9.96 14.33 0.00
N GLU A 122 10.00 15.15 1.05
CA GLU A 122 11.22 15.46 1.80
C GLU A 122 11.51 14.47 2.93
N ASP A 123 10.48 13.82 3.45
CA ASP A 123 10.58 12.83 4.54
C ASP A 123 11.14 11.50 4.02
N GLU A 124 12.38 11.54 3.59
CA GLU A 124 13.07 10.35 3.08
C GLU A 124 13.57 9.47 4.21
N THR A 125 13.35 8.17 4.07
CA THR A 125 14.00 7.18 4.93
C THR A 125 15.49 7.13 4.59
N LYS A 126 16.31 7.44 5.57
CA LYS A 126 17.77 7.40 5.51
C LYS A 126 18.26 6.33 6.49
N GLU A 127 19.58 6.13 6.56
CA GLU A 127 20.16 5.17 7.52
C GLU A 127 19.74 5.45 8.98
N SER A 128 19.37 6.68 9.31
CA SER A 128 18.91 7.11 10.64
C SER A 128 17.38 7.08 10.82
N ILE A 129 16.61 7.00 9.74
CA ILE A 129 15.13 7.04 9.77
C ILE A 129 14.60 5.69 9.28
N GLU A 130 13.88 5.00 10.15
CA GLU A 130 13.24 3.72 9.82
C GLU A 130 11.98 3.91 8.99
N GLY A 131 11.66 2.91 8.17
CA GLY A 131 10.45 2.88 7.38
C GLY A 131 10.65 2.29 5.99
N SER A 132 9.56 1.89 5.39
CA SER A 132 9.53 1.45 4.00
C SER A 132 9.36 2.64 3.06
N ASN A 133 9.90 2.48 1.85
CA ASN A 133 9.78 3.40 0.74
C ASN A 133 9.70 2.59 -0.56
N TRP A 134 9.79 3.24 -1.70
CA TRP A 134 9.74 2.53 -2.98
C TRP A 134 10.89 1.54 -3.19
N THR A 135 12.08 1.83 -2.70
CA THR A 135 13.28 0.98 -2.84
C THR A 135 13.46 0.00 -1.70
N ASN A 136 13.17 0.42 -0.47
CA ASN A 136 13.43 -0.36 0.73
C ASN A 136 12.14 -0.77 1.44
N ARG A 137 12.09 -1.99 1.96
CA ARG A 137 11.00 -2.51 2.79
C ARG A 137 11.16 -2.13 4.28
N GLU A 138 12.39 -1.89 4.69
CA GLU A 138 12.78 -1.44 6.02
C GLU A 138 14.16 -0.77 5.92
N LYS A 139 14.61 -0.16 7.01
CA LYS A 139 15.93 0.50 7.10
C LYS A 139 17.02 -0.33 6.41
N ALA A 140 17.68 0.26 5.41
CA ALA A 140 18.80 -0.32 4.68
C ALA A 140 18.55 -1.71 4.04
N THR A 141 17.31 -2.20 4.03
CA THR A 141 16.96 -3.49 3.42
C THR A 141 16.03 -3.28 2.24
N ALA A 142 16.52 -3.55 1.05
CA ALA A 142 15.76 -3.38 -0.18
C ALA A 142 14.59 -4.38 -0.28
N TRP A 143 13.54 -3.98 -0.99
CA TRP A 143 12.59 -4.93 -1.54
C TRP A 143 13.28 -5.86 -2.53
N ALA A 144 12.83 -7.10 -2.63
CA ALA A 144 13.28 -7.97 -3.70
C ALA A 144 12.95 -7.39 -5.09
N LYS A 145 11.90 -6.59 -5.17
CA LYS A 145 11.54 -5.79 -6.33
C LYS A 145 11.06 -4.40 -5.87
N ALA A 146 11.66 -3.36 -6.44
CA ALA A 146 11.30 -1.97 -6.13
C ALA A 146 9.79 -1.72 -6.30
N GLY A 147 9.21 -0.95 -5.38
CA GLY A 147 7.79 -0.70 -5.31
C GLY A 147 7.00 -1.74 -4.50
N GLY A 148 7.70 -2.60 -3.76
CA GLY A 148 7.11 -3.68 -2.98
C GLY A 148 6.80 -4.91 -3.83
N GLU A 149 7.24 -6.05 -3.37
CA GLU A 149 6.98 -7.31 -4.04
C GLU A 149 5.70 -7.95 -3.50
N TYR A 150 4.86 -8.43 -4.39
CA TYR A 150 3.65 -9.16 -4.07
C TYR A 150 3.80 -10.66 -4.44
N HIS A 151 3.06 -11.51 -3.76
CA HIS A 151 3.02 -12.93 -4.07
C HIS A 151 2.48 -13.19 -5.47
N SER A 152 3.29 -13.78 -6.33
CA SER A 152 2.87 -14.17 -7.68
C SER A 152 1.76 -15.21 -7.69
N SER A 153 1.65 -16.02 -6.62
CA SER A 153 0.55 -16.97 -6.43
C SER A 153 -0.80 -16.31 -6.11
N SER A 154 -0.82 -15.01 -5.75
CA SER A 154 -2.07 -14.25 -5.69
C SER A 154 -2.61 -13.93 -7.09
N TYR A 155 -1.76 -14.08 -8.12
CA TYR A 155 -2.15 -13.99 -9.52
C TYR A 155 -2.07 -15.39 -10.16
N VAL A 156 -3.16 -16.12 -10.11
CA VAL A 156 -3.27 -17.37 -10.88
C VAL A 156 -3.82 -17.02 -12.25
N ALA A 157 -2.98 -17.15 -13.28
CA ALA A 157 -3.39 -16.95 -14.66
C ALA A 157 -4.63 -17.85 -14.96
N GLY A 158 -5.70 -17.25 -15.46
CA GLY A 158 -6.94 -17.95 -15.78
C GLY A 158 -7.92 -18.17 -14.61
N LYS A 159 -7.58 -17.77 -13.38
CA LYS A 159 -8.58 -17.54 -12.34
C LYS A 159 -8.86 -16.04 -12.28
N THR A 160 -10.12 -15.69 -12.36
CA THR A 160 -10.57 -14.35 -12.01
C THR A 160 -9.96 -14.02 -10.65
N MET A 161 -9.14 -12.99 -10.59
CA MET A 161 -8.77 -12.40 -9.31
C MET A 161 -10.08 -12.23 -8.55
N PRO A 162 -10.15 -12.53 -7.23
CA PRO A 162 -11.34 -12.22 -6.49
C PRO A 162 -11.65 -10.74 -6.82
N ASN A 163 -12.82 -10.50 -7.38
CA ASN A 163 -13.25 -9.16 -7.72
C ASN A 163 -13.29 -8.37 -6.41
N TYR A 164 -12.28 -7.58 -6.20
CA TYR A 164 -12.28 -6.56 -5.16
C TYR A 164 -13.04 -5.36 -5.75
N THR A 165 -14.34 -5.39 -5.64
CA THR A 165 -15.22 -4.25 -5.86
C THR A 165 -15.43 -3.52 -4.56
#